data_0ac5a9650df6f495cf093fcaa415ac0f
#
_entry.id   0ac5a9650df6f495cf093fcaa415ac0f
#
_cell.length_a   1.000
_cell.length_b   1.000
_cell.length_c   1.000
_cell.angle_alpha   90.00
_cell.angle_beta   90.00
_cell.angle_gamma   90.00
#
_symmetry.space_group_name_H-M   'P 1'
#
loop_
_entity.id
_entity.type
_entity.pdbx_description
1 polymer ?
#
loop_
_entity_poly.entity_id
_entity_poly.type
_entity_poly.pdbx_seq_one_letter_code
_entity_poly.pdbx_strand_id
1 'polypeptide(L)'
;MQRQGFIGGTAASRIRVTGGVLLAAHLAFVAWYTLRPLDVPWVMPANLRPLDGIRADFALGWATGLRRTGESMALLAPLGVLLPMAGGRPAVSRLGSLVRTMAATALVSLAVELLQTAVPGQVVDVDSLLLNTAGAALAHAAVVPAGRAWLRRRTLIPVADGAVRREEAPQGRTPTIPRVGIAPWSDVLPPSSP
;
A
#
# COMPACT_ATOMS: atom_id res chain seq x y z
N MET A 1 29.32 2.00 14.45
CA MET A 1 27.85 2.14 14.65
C MET A 1 27.08 2.13 13.31
N GLN A 2 27.09 1.04 12.50
CA GLN A 2 26.45 1.02 11.18
C GLN A 2 25.76 -0.31 10.81
N ARG A 3 25.32 -1.12 11.79
CA ARG A 3 24.68 -2.43 11.52
C ARG A 3 23.14 -2.47 11.60
N GLN A 4 22.47 -1.41 12.00
CA GLN A 4 20.99 -1.42 12.14
C GLN A 4 20.22 -1.10 10.86
N GLY A 5 20.85 -0.60 9.78
CA GLY A 5 20.20 -0.28 8.52
C GLY A 5 19.93 -1.47 7.58
N PHE A 6 20.68 -2.56 7.72
CA PHE A 6 20.66 -3.66 6.73
C PHE A 6 19.47 -4.62 6.87
N ILE A 7 18.97 -4.84 8.08
CA ILE A 7 17.89 -5.82 8.32
C ILE A 7 16.52 -5.27 7.90
N GLY A 8 16.27 -3.98 8.06
CA GLY A 8 15.03 -3.35 7.62
C GLY A 8 14.88 -3.26 6.08
N GLY A 9 16.00 -3.09 5.36
CA GLY A 9 16.03 -3.02 3.91
C GLY A 9 15.63 -4.33 3.23
N THR A 10 16.10 -5.47 3.74
CA THR A 10 15.82 -6.79 3.17
C THR A 10 14.35 -7.22 3.35
N ALA A 11 13.73 -6.93 4.50
CA ALA A 11 12.32 -7.25 4.74
C ALA A 11 11.40 -6.39 3.86
N ALA A 12 11.65 -5.10 3.74
CA ALA A 12 10.89 -4.20 2.87
C ALA A 12 11.02 -4.58 1.39
N SER A 13 12.23 -4.97 0.95
CA SER A 13 12.47 -5.45 -0.41
C SER A 13 11.69 -6.74 -0.70
N ARG A 14 11.70 -7.72 0.22
CA ARG A 14 10.94 -8.96 0.07
C ARG A 14 9.44 -8.69 -0.07
N ILE A 15 8.86 -7.83 0.77
CA ILE A 15 7.43 -7.47 0.68
C ILE A 15 7.11 -6.85 -0.68
N ARG A 16 7.97 -5.96 -1.20
CA ARG A 16 7.78 -5.34 -2.51
C ARG A 16 7.86 -6.35 -3.66
N VAL A 17 8.86 -7.21 -3.64
CA VAL A 17 9.01 -8.26 -4.66
C VAL A 17 7.84 -9.23 -4.63
N THR A 18 7.46 -9.72 -3.44
CA THR A 18 6.29 -10.60 -3.29
C THR A 18 5.01 -9.90 -3.76
N GLY A 19 4.79 -8.64 -3.36
CA GLY A 19 3.65 -7.84 -3.81
C GLY A 19 3.64 -7.66 -5.33
N GLY A 20 4.80 -7.41 -5.95
CA GLY A 20 4.94 -7.28 -7.40
C GLY A 20 4.65 -8.58 -8.15
N VAL A 21 5.17 -9.71 -7.66
CA VAL A 21 4.91 -11.04 -8.27
C VAL A 21 3.44 -11.42 -8.17
N LEU A 22 2.83 -11.24 -6.98
CA LEU A 22 1.41 -11.51 -6.80
C LEU A 22 0.52 -10.58 -7.64
N LEU A 23 0.90 -9.31 -7.79
CA LEU A 23 0.23 -8.36 -8.66
C LEU A 23 0.28 -8.82 -10.12
N ALA A 24 1.44 -9.19 -10.62
CA ALA A 24 1.60 -9.69 -11.98
C ALA A 24 0.78 -10.97 -12.22
N ALA A 25 0.83 -11.92 -11.29
CA ALA A 25 0.05 -13.15 -11.35
C ALA A 25 -1.46 -12.87 -11.35
N HIS A 26 -1.91 -11.95 -10.50
CA HIS A 26 -3.32 -11.57 -10.44
C HIS A 26 -3.79 -10.86 -11.71
N LEU A 27 -3.00 -9.94 -12.27
CA LEU A 27 -3.32 -9.29 -13.55
C LEU A 27 -3.36 -10.28 -14.72
N ALA A 28 -2.43 -11.25 -14.74
CA ALA A 28 -2.47 -12.33 -15.73
C ALA A 28 -3.73 -13.19 -15.60
N PHE A 29 -4.14 -13.51 -14.35
CA PHE A 29 -5.39 -14.21 -14.09
C PHE A 29 -6.61 -13.41 -14.55
N VAL A 30 -6.69 -12.11 -14.22
CA VAL A 30 -7.78 -11.22 -14.66
C VAL A 30 -7.84 -11.19 -16.19
N ALA A 31 -6.71 -10.95 -16.85
CA ALA A 31 -6.66 -10.94 -18.32
C ALA A 31 -7.14 -12.27 -18.91
N TRP A 32 -6.65 -13.39 -18.40
CA TRP A 32 -7.08 -14.71 -18.85
C TRP A 32 -8.59 -14.94 -18.61
N TYR A 33 -9.11 -14.52 -17.47
CA TYR A 33 -10.52 -14.71 -17.12
C TYR A 33 -11.46 -13.81 -17.94
N THR A 34 -11.09 -12.54 -18.15
CA THR A 34 -11.95 -11.53 -18.75
C THR A 34 -11.86 -11.46 -20.28
N LEU A 35 -10.72 -11.87 -20.87
CA LEU A 35 -10.50 -11.82 -22.32
C LEU A 35 -10.83 -13.14 -23.02
N ARG A 36 -11.55 -14.05 -22.37
CA ARG A 36 -12.04 -15.25 -23.03
C ARG A 36 -13.21 -14.91 -23.95
N PRO A 37 -13.22 -15.44 -25.21
CA PRO A 37 -14.38 -15.31 -26.07
C PRO A 37 -15.62 -15.90 -25.40
N LEU A 38 -16.75 -15.22 -25.53
CA LEU A 38 -18.03 -15.73 -25.09
C LEU A 38 -18.75 -16.30 -26.30
N ASP A 39 -19.12 -17.57 -26.23
CA ASP A 39 -19.93 -18.22 -27.23
C ASP A 39 -21.42 -17.94 -26.93
N VAL A 40 -21.85 -16.75 -27.32
CA VAL A 40 -23.22 -16.27 -27.10
C VAL A 40 -23.94 -16.06 -28.44
N PRO A 41 -25.22 -16.45 -28.56
CA PRO A 41 -25.99 -16.32 -29.82
C PRO A 41 -26.31 -14.86 -30.17
N TRP A 42 -26.24 -13.95 -29.23
CA TRP A 42 -26.41 -12.50 -29.42
C TRP A 42 -25.56 -11.72 -28.44
N VAL A 43 -25.14 -10.54 -28.87
CA VAL A 43 -24.35 -9.60 -28.01
C VAL A 43 -25.31 -8.55 -27.47
N MET A 44 -25.30 -8.35 -26.16
CA MET A 44 -26.05 -7.27 -25.50
C MET A 44 -25.48 -5.92 -25.94
N PRO A 45 -26.28 -4.84 -26.00
CA PRO A 45 -25.74 -3.51 -26.25
C PRO A 45 -24.80 -3.09 -25.09
N ALA A 46 -23.79 -2.26 -25.43
CA ALA A 46 -22.86 -1.71 -24.43
C ALA A 46 -23.61 -0.91 -23.36
N ASN A 47 -23.30 -1.15 -22.11
CA ASN A 47 -23.83 -0.38 -20.99
C ASN A 47 -22.96 0.84 -20.74
N LEU A 48 -23.38 2.00 -21.24
CA LEU A 48 -22.70 3.27 -21.06
C LEU A 48 -23.36 4.17 -19.99
N ARG A 49 -24.45 3.70 -19.38
CA ARG A 49 -25.17 4.44 -18.34
C ARG A 49 -24.80 3.88 -16.96
N PRO A 50 -24.18 4.69 -16.09
CA PRO A 50 -23.85 4.23 -14.75
C PRO A 50 -25.08 3.75 -13.98
N LEU A 51 -24.94 2.61 -13.31
CA LEU A 51 -25.92 1.94 -12.44
C LEU A 51 -27.09 1.27 -13.16
N ASP A 52 -27.21 1.33 -14.48
CA ASP A 52 -28.32 0.68 -15.19
C ASP A 52 -28.20 -0.84 -15.16
N GLY A 53 -26.99 -1.38 -15.36
CA GLY A 53 -26.73 -2.82 -15.24
C GLY A 53 -26.98 -3.33 -13.82
N ILE A 54 -26.51 -2.58 -12.81
CA ILE A 54 -26.75 -2.92 -11.39
C ILE A 54 -28.26 -2.94 -11.10
N ARG A 55 -29.01 -1.94 -11.54
CA ARG A 55 -30.46 -1.90 -11.36
C ARG A 55 -31.18 -3.06 -12.05
N ALA A 56 -30.77 -3.39 -13.27
CA ALA A 56 -31.29 -4.54 -14.00
C ALA A 56 -31.03 -5.85 -13.25
N ASP A 57 -29.86 -6.04 -12.71
CA ASP A 57 -29.51 -7.24 -11.93
C ASP A 57 -30.35 -7.35 -10.65
N PHE A 58 -30.60 -6.25 -9.95
CA PHE A 58 -31.47 -6.24 -8.77
C PHE A 58 -32.96 -6.42 -9.15
N ALA A 59 -33.38 -6.01 -10.35
CA ALA A 59 -34.72 -6.27 -10.84
C ALA A 59 -34.98 -7.75 -11.12
N LEU A 60 -33.94 -8.54 -11.42
CA LEU A 60 -34.00 -10.00 -11.54
C LEU A 60 -34.07 -10.73 -10.19
N GLY A 61 -33.93 -10.00 -9.09
CA GLY A 61 -34.01 -10.49 -7.72
C GLY A 61 -32.80 -10.10 -6.89
N TRP A 62 -33.06 -9.87 -5.60
CA TRP A 62 -32.05 -9.40 -4.64
C TRP A 62 -30.79 -10.29 -4.57
N ALA A 63 -30.96 -11.61 -4.54
CA ALA A 63 -29.84 -12.54 -4.47
C ALA A 63 -28.97 -12.49 -5.72
N THR A 64 -29.59 -12.37 -6.90
CA THR A 64 -28.89 -12.26 -8.18
C THR A 64 -28.10 -10.95 -8.25
N GLY A 65 -28.74 -9.82 -7.92
CA GLY A 65 -28.09 -8.53 -7.90
C GLY A 65 -26.89 -8.48 -6.95
N LEU A 66 -27.06 -8.98 -5.72
CA LEU A 66 -25.98 -9.00 -4.72
C LEU A 66 -24.80 -9.89 -5.17
N ARG A 67 -25.09 -11.08 -5.74
CA ARG A 67 -24.06 -11.98 -6.24
C ARG A 67 -23.25 -11.35 -7.35
N ARG A 68 -23.90 -10.82 -8.40
CA ARG A 68 -23.22 -10.24 -9.57
C ARG A 68 -22.42 -8.99 -9.20
N THR A 69 -23.01 -8.10 -8.38
CA THR A 69 -22.30 -6.94 -7.84
C THR A 69 -21.07 -7.38 -7.04
N GLY A 70 -21.21 -8.38 -6.19
CA GLY A 70 -20.11 -8.93 -5.39
C GLY A 70 -19.02 -9.58 -6.23
N GLU A 71 -19.36 -10.34 -7.26
CA GLU A 71 -18.44 -10.95 -8.21
C GLU A 71 -17.62 -9.88 -8.95
N SER A 72 -18.27 -8.83 -9.46
CA SER A 72 -17.59 -7.71 -10.11
C SER A 72 -16.66 -6.96 -9.16
N MET A 73 -17.11 -6.67 -7.95
CA MET A 73 -16.26 -6.02 -6.94
C MET A 73 -15.06 -6.89 -6.54
N ALA A 74 -15.24 -8.21 -6.45
CA ALA A 74 -14.20 -9.14 -6.02
C ALA A 74 -13.09 -9.29 -7.07
N LEU A 75 -13.38 -9.09 -8.35
CA LEU A 75 -12.44 -9.32 -9.45
C LEU A 75 -11.16 -8.49 -9.31
N LEU A 76 -11.27 -7.20 -9.06
CA LEU A 76 -10.12 -6.31 -8.88
C LEU A 76 -9.87 -5.89 -7.41
N ALA A 77 -10.63 -6.41 -6.44
CA ALA A 77 -10.42 -6.15 -5.01
C ALA A 77 -8.97 -6.43 -4.54
N PRO A 78 -8.29 -7.51 -4.98
CA PRO A 78 -6.90 -7.76 -4.61
C PRO A 78 -5.94 -6.62 -4.95
N LEU A 79 -6.22 -5.82 -6.00
CA LEU A 79 -5.41 -4.64 -6.34
C LEU A 79 -5.38 -3.61 -5.20
N GLY A 80 -6.46 -3.53 -4.41
CA GLY A 80 -6.54 -2.68 -3.22
C GLY A 80 -5.41 -2.92 -2.21
N VAL A 81 -4.88 -4.14 -2.16
CA VAL A 81 -3.80 -4.56 -1.26
C VAL A 81 -2.47 -4.70 -2.01
N LEU A 82 -2.46 -5.31 -3.18
CA LEU A 82 -1.26 -5.63 -3.93
C LEU A 82 -0.53 -4.38 -4.46
N LEU A 83 -1.28 -3.36 -4.91
CA LEU A 83 -0.69 -2.11 -5.39
C LEU A 83 0.12 -1.37 -4.29
N PRO A 84 -0.40 -1.15 -3.07
CA PRO A 84 0.40 -0.55 -2.01
C PRO A 84 1.56 -1.43 -1.54
N MET A 85 1.42 -2.77 -1.57
CA MET A 85 2.51 -3.69 -1.24
C MET A 85 3.64 -3.59 -2.27
N ALA A 86 3.34 -3.65 -3.55
CA ALA A 86 4.32 -3.52 -4.63
C ALA A 86 4.96 -2.13 -4.66
N GLY A 87 4.19 -1.07 -4.35
CA GLY A 87 4.66 0.31 -4.35
C GLY A 87 5.66 0.66 -3.25
N GLY A 88 5.67 -0.07 -2.12
CA GLY A 88 6.67 0.01 -1.05
C GLY A 88 6.91 1.38 -0.43
N ARG A 89 5.94 2.29 -0.46
CA ARG A 89 6.06 3.67 0.07
C ARG A 89 5.28 3.82 1.39
N PRO A 90 5.90 3.56 2.56
CA PRO A 90 5.21 3.63 3.86
C PRO A 90 4.87 5.06 4.30
N ALA A 91 5.55 6.07 3.74
CA ALA A 91 5.44 7.47 4.17
C ALA A 91 4.25 8.24 3.54
N VAL A 92 3.46 7.62 2.64
CA VAL A 92 2.31 8.30 2.01
C VAL A 92 1.14 8.33 2.97
N SER A 93 0.41 9.46 2.99
CA SER A 93 -0.82 9.59 3.77
C SER A 93 -1.84 8.47 3.41
N ARG A 94 -2.74 8.14 4.33
CA ARG A 94 -3.75 7.10 4.10
C ARG A 94 -4.62 7.42 2.89
N LEU A 95 -5.08 8.68 2.80
CA LEU A 95 -5.90 9.17 1.70
C LEU A 95 -5.11 9.16 0.37
N GLY A 96 -3.88 9.64 0.36
CA GLY A 96 -3.05 9.62 -0.85
C GLY A 96 -2.77 8.20 -1.36
N SER A 97 -2.62 7.23 -0.44
CA SER A 97 -2.49 5.82 -0.81
C SER A 97 -3.79 5.26 -1.42
N LEU A 98 -4.94 5.58 -0.81
CA LEU A 98 -6.26 5.16 -1.30
C LEU A 98 -6.54 5.74 -2.69
N VAL A 99 -6.42 7.06 -2.85
CA VAL A 99 -6.69 7.74 -4.13
C VAL A 99 -5.80 7.17 -5.25
N ARG A 100 -4.51 6.96 -4.97
CA ARG A 100 -3.60 6.38 -5.96
C ARG A 100 -3.97 4.94 -6.33
N THR A 101 -4.41 4.15 -5.34
CA THR A 101 -4.87 2.78 -5.58
C THR A 101 -6.15 2.78 -6.41
N MET A 102 -7.12 3.62 -6.07
CA MET A 102 -8.36 3.77 -6.85
C MET A 102 -8.07 4.19 -8.29
N ALA A 103 -7.23 5.22 -8.50
CA ALA A 103 -6.87 5.68 -9.83
C ALA A 103 -6.18 4.58 -10.66
N ALA A 104 -5.23 3.87 -10.05
CA ALA A 104 -4.55 2.76 -10.73
C ALA A 104 -5.52 1.62 -11.07
N THR A 105 -6.43 1.26 -10.15
CA THR A 105 -7.44 0.22 -10.41
C THR A 105 -8.43 0.65 -11.48
N ALA A 106 -8.88 1.91 -11.47
CA ALA A 106 -9.76 2.44 -12.52
C ALA A 106 -9.09 2.39 -13.90
N LEU A 107 -7.81 2.74 -13.99
CA LEU A 107 -7.05 2.62 -15.24
C LEU A 107 -6.89 1.17 -15.71
N VAL A 108 -6.63 0.24 -14.78
CA VAL A 108 -6.57 -1.20 -15.11
C VAL A 108 -7.94 -1.70 -15.58
N SER A 109 -9.02 -1.35 -14.87
CA SER A 109 -10.38 -1.73 -15.25
C SER A 109 -10.75 -1.17 -16.63
N LEU A 110 -10.44 0.11 -16.88
CA LEU A 110 -10.65 0.72 -18.20
C LEU A 110 -9.84 0.02 -19.30
N ALA A 111 -8.59 -0.34 -19.02
CA ALA A 111 -7.77 -1.07 -19.98
C ALA A 111 -8.38 -2.45 -20.30
N VAL A 112 -8.91 -3.16 -19.30
CA VAL A 112 -9.61 -4.44 -19.49
C VAL A 112 -10.85 -4.23 -20.35
N GLU A 113 -11.70 -3.25 -20.05
CA GLU A 113 -12.90 -2.93 -20.84
C GLU A 113 -12.55 -2.62 -22.31
N LEU A 114 -11.50 -1.82 -22.54
CA LEU A 114 -11.04 -1.53 -23.90
C LEU A 114 -10.49 -2.78 -24.63
N LEU A 115 -9.77 -3.65 -23.93
CA LEU A 115 -9.30 -4.91 -24.54
C LEU A 115 -10.45 -5.85 -24.85
N GLN A 116 -11.50 -5.86 -24.03
CA GLN A 116 -12.71 -6.67 -24.27
C GLN A 116 -13.45 -6.25 -25.54
N THR A 117 -13.35 -5.01 -26.01
CA THR A 117 -13.94 -4.60 -27.28
C THR A 117 -13.41 -5.37 -28.50
N ALA A 118 -12.20 -5.93 -28.38
CA ALA A 118 -11.59 -6.77 -29.41
C ALA A 118 -11.94 -8.26 -29.28
N VAL A 119 -12.69 -8.66 -28.23
CA VAL A 119 -13.04 -10.05 -27.94
C VAL A 119 -14.49 -10.32 -28.39
N PRO A 120 -14.73 -11.33 -29.23
CA PRO A 120 -16.09 -11.67 -29.65
C PRO A 120 -17.02 -11.97 -28.46
N GLY A 121 -18.21 -11.38 -28.49
CA GLY A 121 -19.21 -11.55 -27.42
C GLY A 121 -19.05 -10.67 -26.21
N GLN A 122 -17.98 -9.89 -26.12
CA GLN A 122 -17.73 -8.93 -25.02
C GLN A 122 -18.20 -7.52 -25.43
N VAL A 123 -18.69 -6.76 -24.43
CA VAL A 123 -19.13 -5.37 -24.61
C VAL A 123 -18.65 -4.53 -23.43
N VAL A 124 -18.47 -3.23 -23.68
CA VAL A 124 -18.09 -2.27 -22.63
C VAL A 124 -19.20 -2.11 -21.60
N ASP A 125 -18.83 -2.17 -20.33
CA ASP A 125 -19.72 -1.97 -19.20
C ASP A 125 -19.13 -0.99 -18.17
N VAL A 126 -19.70 0.21 -18.08
CA VAL A 126 -19.27 1.24 -17.13
C VAL A 126 -19.51 0.82 -15.68
N ASP A 127 -20.52 -0.02 -15.41
CA ASP A 127 -20.78 -0.51 -14.05
C ASP A 127 -19.68 -1.43 -13.56
N SER A 128 -19.10 -2.25 -14.43
CA SER A 128 -17.92 -3.06 -14.14
C SER A 128 -16.75 -2.19 -13.66
N LEU A 129 -16.46 -1.08 -14.34
CA LEU A 129 -15.40 -0.15 -13.97
C LEU A 129 -15.63 0.44 -12.57
N LEU A 130 -16.87 0.87 -12.30
CA LEU A 130 -17.24 1.44 -10.99
C LEU A 130 -17.12 0.40 -9.89
N LEU A 131 -17.66 -0.81 -10.09
CA LEU A 131 -17.66 -1.90 -9.11
C LEU A 131 -16.25 -2.41 -8.84
N ASN A 132 -15.43 -2.59 -9.85
CA ASN A 132 -14.03 -2.97 -9.74
C ASN A 132 -13.24 -1.96 -8.89
N THR A 133 -13.42 -0.65 -9.16
CA THR A 133 -12.77 0.41 -8.41
C THR A 133 -13.27 0.46 -6.96
N ALA A 134 -14.58 0.31 -6.74
CA ALA A 134 -15.17 0.25 -5.40
C ALA A 134 -14.67 -0.95 -4.61
N GLY A 135 -14.58 -2.13 -5.24
CA GLY A 135 -14.04 -3.34 -4.61
C GLY A 135 -12.59 -3.16 -4.13
N ALA A 136 -11.74 -2.59 -4.98
CA ALA A 136 -10.36 -2.28 -4.60
C ALA A 136 -10.27 -1.23 -3.49
N ALA A 137 -11.14 -0.21 -3.50
CA ALA A 137 -11.20 0.80 -2.44
C ALA A 137 -11.60 0.20 -1.10
N LEU A 138 -12.60 -0.68 -1.07
CA LEU A 138 -13.04 -1.39 0.13
C LEU A 138 -11.95 -2.33 0.67
N ALA A 139 -11.31 -3.11 -0.19
CA ALA A 139 -10.20 -3.97 0.19
C ALA A 139 -9.02 -3.16 0.75
N HIS A 140 -8.69 -2.03 0.13
CA HIS A 140 -7.66 -1.11 0.63
C HIS A 140 -8.01 -0.57 2.02
N ALA A 141 -9.24 -0.07 2.19
CA ALA A 141 -9.70 0.52 3.44
C ALA A 141 -9.75 -0.51 4.59
N ALA A 142 -10.11 -1.76 4.29
CA ALA A 142 -10.17 -2.83 5.28
C ALA A 142 -8.78 -3.37 5.67
N VAL A 143 -7.91 -3.64 4.69
CA VAL A 143 -6.68 -4.42 4.91
C VAL A 143 -5.47 -3.55 5.20
N VAL A 144 -5.30 -2.44 4.48
CA VAL A 144 -4.06 -1.63 4.56
C VAL A 144 -3.88 -0.96 5.93
N PRO A 145 -4.91 -0.38 6.57
CA PRO A 145 -4.77 0.17 7.92
C PRO A 145 -4.46 -0.90 8.96
N ALA A 146 -5.11 -2.06 8.86
CA ALA A 146 -4.88 -3.19 9.76
C ALA A 146 -3.44 -3.73 9.64
N GLY A 147 -2.96 -3.92 8.41
CA GLY A 147 -1.59 -4.35 8.14
C GLY A 147 -0.54 -3.35 8.66
N ARG A 148 -0.76 -2.05 8.47
CA ARG A 148 0.12 -1.01 9.01
C ARG A 148 0.11 -0.98 10.54
N ALA A 149 -1.04 -1.16 11.18
CA ALA A 149 -1.16 -1.22 12.64
C ALA A 149 -0.43 -2.45 13.20
N TRP A 150 -0.58 -3.61 12.57
CA TRP A 150 0.11 -4.84 12.95
C TRP A 150 1.64 -4.74 12.83
N LEU A 151 2.15 -4.17 11.72
CA LEU A 151 3.57 -3.93 11.55
C LEU A 151 4.13 -3.00 12.63
N ARG A 152 3.44 -1.90 12.96
CA ARG A 152 3.86 -1.00 14.05
C ARG A 152 3.91 -1.70 15.40
N ARG A 153 2.93 -2.55 15.72
CA ARG A 153 2.93 -3.32 16.98
C ARG A 153 4.13 -4.25 17.07
N ARG A 154 4.53 -4.89 15.97
CA ARG A 154 5.71 -5.76 15.93
C ARG A 154 7.04 -5.01 16.09
N THR A 155 7.12 -3.78 15.58
CA THR A 155 8.33 -2.95 15.75
C THR A 155 8.41 -2.32 17.14
N LEU A 156 7.29 -2.26 17.88
CA LEU A 156 7.20 -1.70 19.23
C LEU A 156 7.32 -2.76 20.34
N ILE A 157 7.47 -4.05 20.02
CA ILE A 157 7.90 -5.02 21.03
C ILE A 157 9.41 -4.77 21.20
N PRO A 158 9.85 -4.10 22.31
CA PRO A 158 11.26 -4.04 22.61
C PRO A 158 11.70 -5.48 22.81
N VAL A 159 12.85 -5.83 22.30
CA VAL A 159 13.57 -7.02 22.74
C VAL A 159 13.90 -6.79 24.21
N ALA A 160 12.92 -7.10 25.07
CA ALA A 160 13.06 -7.02 26.52
C ALA A 160 13.92 -8.15 27.08
N ASP A 161 14.59 -8.92 26.19
CA ASP A 161 15.37 -10.09 26.60
C ASP A 161 16.89 -9.89 26.49
N GLY A 162 17.33 -8.65 26.30
CA GLY A 162 18.76 -8.31 26.30
C GLY A 162 19.19 -7.26 27.30
N ALA A 163 18.29 -6.74 28.15
CA ALA A 163 18.58 -5.63 29.06
C ALA A 163 18.67 -6.05 30.54
N VAL A 164 18.62 -7.32 30.85
CA VAL A 164 18.84 -7.81 32.21
C VAL A 164 20.17 -8.57 32.26
N ARG A 165 21.24 -7.87 32.05
CA ARG A 165 22.56 -8.13 32.61
C ARG A 165 23.55 -7.04 32.18
N ARG A 166 23.21 -5.79 32.46
CA ARG A 166 24.27 -4.86 32.71
C ARG A 166 24.56 -5.04 34.21
N GLU A 167 25.46 -5.96 34.48
CA GLU A 167 26.17 -6.01 35.76
C GLU A 167 26.51 -4.59 36.14
N GLU A 168 26.05 -4.18 37.32
CA GLU A 168 26.56 -2.98 38.00
C GLU A 168 28.08 -3.14 38.12
N ALA A 169 28.79 -2.61 37.12
CA ALA A 169 30.21 -2.32 37.32
C ALA A 169 30.29 -1.31 38.46
N PRO A 170 31.10 -1.55 39.47
CA PRO A 170 31.20 -0.67 40.63
C PRO A 170 31.56 0.73 40.13
N GLN A 171 30.79 1.74 40.56
CA GLN A 171 31.02 3.15 40.29
C GLN A 171 32.40 3.53 40.83
N GLY A 172 33.44 3.31 40.04
CA GLY A 172 34.78 3.78 40.26
C GLY A 172 34.94 5.14 39.59
N ARG A 173 35.02 6.13 40.45
CA ARG A 173 35.64 7.45 40.24
C ARG A 173 35.24 8.20 39.00
N THR A 174 34.38 9.18 39.18
CA THR A 174 34.18 10.30 38.26
C THR A 174 35.54 10.85 37.81
N PRO A 175 35.86 10.89 36.51
CA PRO A 175 37.07 11.56 36.06
C PRO A 175 36.93 13.05 36.36
N THR A 176 37.82 13.55 37.21
CA THR A 176 37.95 14.96 37.51
C THR A 176 38.42 15.65 36.22
N ILE A 177 37.56 16.39 35.58
CA ILE A 177 37.94 17.24 34.44
C ILE A 177 38.85 18.32 34.96
N PRO A 178 40.12 18.46 34.49
CA PRO A 178 40.98 19.55 34.87
C PRO A 178 40.29 20.88 34.56
N ARG A 179 40.11 21.72 35.56
CA ARG A 179 39.60 23.08 35.38
C ARG A 179 40.58 23.83 34.51
N VAL A 180 40.25 24.08 33.25
CA VAL A 180 41.00 25.00 32.39
C VAL A 180 40.82 26.38 33.00
N GLY A 181 41.88 26.90 33.66
CA GLY A 181 41.91 28.27 34.15
C GLY A 181 41.87 29.22 32.96
N ILE A 182 40.79 29.97 32.84
CA ILE A 182 40.72 31.08 31.91
C ILE A 182 41.54 32.21 32.56
N ALA A 183 42.68 32.57 31.98
CA ALA A 183 43.46 33.70 32.42
C ALA A 183 42.64 35.00 32.29
N PRO A 184 42.70 35.89 33.32
CA PRO A 184 42.00 37.17 33.24
C PRO A 184 42.56 38.02 32.07
N TRP A 185 41.66 38.70 31.38
CA TRP A 185 41.96 39.54 30.22
C TRP A 185 42.82 40.82 30.51
N SER A 186 43.26 41.01 31.74
CA SER A 186 44.00 42.17 32.21
C SER A 186 45.43 42.29 31.66
N ASP A 187 46.00 41.23 31.04
CA ASP A 187 47.43 41.24 30.67
C ASP A 187 47.68 41.56 29.16
N VAL A 188 46.65 42.04 28.45
CA VAL A 188 46.76 42.30 26.99
C VAL A 188 46.73 43.81 26.64
N LEU A 189 46.92 44.71 27.62
CA LEU A 189 47.08 46.13 27.30
C LEU A 189 48.55 46.49 27.14
N PRO A 190 49.00 47.01 25.98
CA PRO A 190 50.36 47.48 25.80
C PRO A 190 50.61 48.75 26.64
N PRO A 191 51.83 48.93 27.18
CA PRO A 191 52.15 50.11 27.95
C PRO A 191 52.02 51.39 27.11
N SER A 192 51.28 52.38 27.60
CA SER A 192 51.26 53.74 27.03
C SER A 192 52.61 54.38 27.12
N SER A 193 53.23 54.65 26.00
CA SER A 193 54.47 55.43 25.93
C SER A 193 54.26 56.90 26.25
N PRO A 194 55.21 57.63 26.88
CA PRO A 194 55.06 59.04 27.23
C PRO A 194 55.07 60.00 26.06
#